data_faf86bb9799ff9069d2ee8b0034b75eb
#
_entry.id   faf86bb9799ff9069d2ee8b0034b75eb
#
_cell.length_a   1.000
_cell.length_b   1.000
_cell.length_c   1.000
_cell.angle_alpha   90.00
_cell.angle_beta   90.00
_cell.angle_gamma   90.00
#
_symmetry.space_group_name_H-M   'P 1'
#
loop_
_entity.id
_entity.type
_entity.pdbx_description
1 polymer ?
#
loop_
_entity_poly.entity_id
_entity_poly.type
_entity_poly.pdbx_seq_one_letter_code
_entity_poly.pdbx_strand_id
1 'polypeptide(L)'
;MKKTLVSALATALVVGAASTTFAAANPFSDVPRDHWAYDAVTQLAADGVVEGYGDGTYRGDRNITRYEMAQMVAKAMAKDNMSSSDRALVDRLAAEFADELNNLGVRVTKLERNADMVKWNGKLEYTYTSTRYEGQPRVNEDKVVFRLEPSAEVNNHWHVNARLDAGYNMDKDDSSNVALKRAWAQGDYDDFTVKLGKMEFTTAEGQYQAPGAIVADGEFSGAEASFGKDLRAKVQAGRYSHGGDFGDKANYQGVELQYEKGSLTAGAGYYRFGSDSLNGIYGLKADKKKMNIWGLNGAYRFDKNVALTGAYAHNNDAAGSKRSGQVSFEYKGADPADKGSWGAYLSYRHLGGGSVEATTDGAQNYTKGFELGTNYTLWNNVVLSAKYFKGKTLEKTADDKVQKLFGRVEFLF
;
A
#
# COMPACT_ATOMS: atom_id res chain seq x y z
N MET A 1 -12.82 0.09 -10.21
CA MET A 1 -12.37 -0.86 -11.25
C MET A 1 -13.40 -1.10 -12.36
N LYS A 2 -14.74 -1.11 -12.11
CA LYS A 2 -15.75 -1.26 -13.18
C LYS A 2 -15.86 -0.06 -14.16
N LYS A 3 -15.43 1.14 -13.78
CA LYS A 3 -15.57 2.37 -14.59
C LYS A 3 -14.54 2.53 -15.72
N THR A 4 -13.35 1.95 -15.58
CA THR A 4 -12.28 2.06 -16.58
C THR A 4 -12.43 1.10 -17.76
N LEU A 5 -13.07 -0.04 -17.55
CA LEU A 5 -13.31 -1.06 -18.58
C LEU A 5 -14.25 -0.56 -19.70
N VAL A 6 -15.23 0.26 -19.32
CA VAL A 6 -16.24 0.78 -20.26
C VAL A 6 -15.64 1.87 -21.15
N SER A 7 -14.69 2.65 -20.65
CA SER A 7 -14.03 3.69 -21.42
C SER A 7 -13.15 3.16 -22.57
N ALA A 8 -12.51 2.02 -22.38
CA ALA A 8 -11.64 1.43 -23.41
C ALA A 8 -12.42 0.81 -24.58
N LEU A 9 -13.61 0.27 -24.32
CA LEU A 9 -14.50 -0.24 -25.38
C LEU A 9 -15.24 0.87 -26.13
N ALA A 10 -15.49 2.01 -25.47
CA ALA A 10 -16.18 3.15 -26.08
C ALA A 10 -15.31 3.90 -27.10
N THR A 11 -13.97 3.84 -26.98
CA THR A 11 -13.06 4.63 -27.82
C THR A 11 -12.87 4.05 -29.24
N ALA A 12 -13.22 2.81 -29.48
CA ALA A 12 -13.07 2.16 -30.78
C ALA A 12 -14.25 2.40 -31.76
N LEU A 13 -15.32 3.07 -31.36
CA LEU A 13 -16.56 3.25 -32.14
C LEU A 13 -17.12 4.67 -32.19
N VAL A 14 -16.35 5.70 -31.74
CA VAL A 14 -16.79 7.09 -31.89
C VAL A 14 -16.17 7.73 -33.12
N VAL A 15 -16.85 7.56 -34.25
CA VAL A 15 -16.76 8.49 -35.37
C VAL A 15 -18.16 9.05 -35.60
N GLY A 16 -18.38 10.26 -35.09
CA GLY A 16 -19.41 11.18 -35.49
C GLY A 16 -20.84 10.94 -34.95
N ALA A 17 -21.19 11.56 -33.83
CA ALA A 17 -22.59 11.76 -33.47
C ALA A 17 -22.90 13.24 -33.30
N ALA A 18 -23.56 13.80 -34.27
CA ALA A 18 -24.37 15.01 -34.08
C ALA A 18 -25.69 14.58 -33.40
N SER A 19 -25.99 15.16 -32.25
CA SER A 19 -27.22 14.92 -31.50
C SER A 19 -28.44 15.42 -32.29
N THR A 20 -29.27 14.50 -32.77
CA THR A 20 -30.63 14.82 -33.24
C THR A 20 -31.63 14.24 -32.24
N THR A 21 -32.48 15.09 -31.67
CA THR A 21 -33.62 14.72 -30.87
C THR A 21 -34.63 14.01 -31.74
N PHE A 22 -34.87 12.71 -31.51
CA PHE A 22 -35.88 11.92 -32.18
C PHE A 22 -37.20 11.97 -31.39
N ALA A 23 -38.26 12.47 -32.01
CA ALA A 23 -39.63 12.25 -31.54
C ALA A 23 -40.00 10.77 -31.74
N ALA A 24 -40.71 10.20 -30.78
CA ALA A 24 -41.02 8.79 -30.65
C ALA A 24 -41.83 8.22 -31.83
N ALA A 25 -41.14 7.87 -32.90
CA ALA A 25 -41.67 7.00 -33.95
C ALA A 25 -40.59 5.94 -34.19
N ASN A 26 -40.97 4.69 -34.05
CA ASN A 26 -40.21 3.46 -34.21
C ASN A 26 -38.80 3.64 -34.84
N PRO A 27 -37.70 3.70 -34.09
CA PRO A 27 -36.42 4.02 -34.65
C PRO A 27 -35.80 2.91 -35.49
N PHE A 28 -36.43 1.70 -35.51
CA PHE A 28 -35.84 0.52 -36.16
C PHE A 28 -36.86 -0.17 -37.06
N SER A 29 -36.73 0.04 -38.37
CA SER A 29 -37.59 -0.58 -39.38
C SER A 29 -37.36 -2.08 -39.56
N ASP A 30 -36.41 -2.64 -38.86
CA ASP A 30 -35.72 -3.87 -39.21
C ASP A 30 -35.61 -4.89 -38.06
N VAL A 31 -36.18 -4.62 -36.90
CA VAL A 31 -36.41 -5.63 -35.86
C VAL A 31 -37.80 -6.23 -36.09
N PRO A 32 -37.97 -7.57 -36.18
CA PRO A 32 -39.27 -8.19 -36.38
C PRO A 32 -40.25 -7.77 -35.28
N ARG A 33 -41.41 -7.25 -35.66
CA ARG A 33 -42.43 -6.72 -34.72
C ARG A 33 -43.02 -7.76 -33.79
N ASP A 34 -42.87 -9.01 -34.11
CA ASP A 34 -43.36 -10.17 -33.36
C ASP A 34 -42.33 -10.73 -32.37
N HIS A 35 -41.08 -10.19 -32.38
CA HIS A 35 -40.06 -10.61 -31.41
C HIS A 35 -40.17 -9.80 -30.11
N TRP A 36 -40.12 -10.47 -28.96
CA TRP A 36 -40.23 -9.81 -27.63
C TRP A 36 -39.22 -8.68 -27.40
N ALA A 37 -38.05 -8.80 -28.02
CA ALA A 37 -36.97 -7.80 -27.91
C ALA A 37 -37.29 -6.50 -28.66
N TYR A 38 -38.27 -6.49 -29.60
CA TYR A 38 -38.63 -5.31 -30.39
C TYR A 38 -39.06 -4.13 -29.55
N ASP A 39 -40.01 -4.34 -28.63
CA ASP A 39 -40.50 -3.29 -27.75
C ASP A 39 -39.43 -2.84 -26.76
N ALA A 40 -38.65 -3.78 -26.24
CA ALA A 40 -37.56 -3.50 -25.32
C ALA A 40 -36.47 -2.63 -25.96
N VAL A 41 -36.04 -2.98 -27.19
CA VAL A 41 -35.00 -2.22 -27.92
C VAL A 41 -35.54 -0.86 -28.35
N THR A 42 -36.79 -0.78 -28.79
CA THR A 42 -37.45 0.49 -29.17
C THR A 42 -37.52 1.45 -28.00
N GLN A 43 -37.93 0.98 -26.82
CA GLN A 43 -37.97 1.79 -25.61
C GLN A 43 -36.57 2.24 -25.17
N LEU A 44 -35.61 1.34 -25.09
CA LEU A 44 -34.24 1.64 -24.69
C LEU A 44 -33.55 2.62 -25.64
N ALA A 45 -33.93 2.61 -26.93
CA ALA A 45 -33.42 3.58 -27.90
C ALA A 45 -34.09 4.94 -27.74
N ALA A 46 -35.40 4.98 -27.49
CA ALA A 46 -36.13 6.23 -27.20
C ALA A 46 -35.59 6.94 -25.95
N ASP A 47 -35.15 6.16 -24.95
CA ASP A 47 -34.57 6.65 -23.69
C ASP A 47 -33.08 6.91 -23.79
N GLY A 48 -32.48 6.77 -24.98
CA GLY A 48 -31.04 7.00 -25.24
C GLY A 48 -30.10 6.02 -24.53
N VAL A 49 -30.64 4.88 -24.07
CA VAL A 49 -29.85 3.82 -23.41
C VAL A 49 -29.08 2.97 -24.43
N VAL A 50 -29.72 2.73 -25.59
CA VAL A 50 -29.13 2.04 -26.75
C VAL A 50 -29.04 3.02 -27.91
N GLU A 51 -27.86 3.16 -28.52
CA GLU A 51 -27.64 4.03 -29.68
C GLU A 51 -27.55 3.18 -30.95
N GLY A 52 -28.25 3.60 -32.01
CA GLY A 52 -28.11 3.01 -33.33
C GLY A 52 -26.86 3.46 -34.06
N TYR A 53 -26.74 3.15 -35.35
CA TYR A 53 -25.66 3.67 -36.18
C TYR A 53 -25.86 5.17 -36.44
N GLY A 54 -24.76 5.91 -36.64
CA GLY A 54 -24.76 7.37 -36.78
C GLY A 54 -25.55 7.92 -38.00
N ASP A 55 -26.06 7.04 -38.87
CA ASP A 55 -27.00 7.35 -39.97
C ASP A 55 -28.49 7.25 -39.59
N GLY A 56 -28.80 7.05 -38.31
CA GLY A 56 -30.14 6.89 -37.81
C GLY A 56 -30.79 5.54 -38.12
N THR A 57 -30.02 4.59 -38.60
CA THR A 57 -30.47 3.22 -38.87
C THR A 57 -29.91 2.26 -37.82
N TYR A 58 -30.69 1.23 -37.48
CA TYR A 58 -30.20 0.12 -36.64
C TYR A 58 -29.56 -0.99 -37.49
N ARG A 59 -29.73 -0.93 -38.84
CA ARG A 59 -29.28 -1.88 -39.86
C ARG A 59 -29.62 -3.32 -39.53
N GLY A 60 -30.83 -3.55 -39.09
CA GLY A 60 -31.34 -4.84 -38.67
C GLY A 60 -31.57 -5.83 -39.81
N ASP A 61 -31.53 -5.38 -41.07
CA ASP A 61 -31.50 -6.25 -42.26
C ASP A 61 -30.13 -6.96 -42.41
N ARG A 62 -29.11 -6.59 -41.63
CA ARG A 62 -27.91 -7.40 -41.52
C ARG A 62 -28.07 -8.36 -40.34
N ASN A 63 -27.75 -9.60 -40.56
CA ASN A 63 -27.64 -10.56 -39.45
C ASN A 63 -26.61 -10.04 -38.44
N ILE A 64 -27.08 -9.43 -37.36
CA ILE A 64 -26.26 -9.06 -36.22
C ILE A 64 -25.88 -10.36 -35.52
N THR A 65 -24.59 -10.58 -35.31
CA THR A 65 -24.15 -11.74 -34.55
C THR A 65 -24.61 -11.59 -33.10
N ARG A 66 -24.88 -12.69 -32.41
CA ARG A 66 -25.18 -12.66 -30.97
C ARG A 66 -24.09 -11.92 -30.16
N TYR A 67 -22.86 -11.96 -30.61
CA TYR A 67 -21.72 -11.25 -30.04
C TYR A 67 -21.82 -9.73 -30.14
N GLU A 68 -22.26 -9.20 -31.28
CA GLU A 68 -22.49 -7.76 -31.48
C GLU A 68 -23.64 -7.27 -30.60
N MET A 69 -24.72 -8.07 -30.47
CA MET A 69 -25.82 -7.77 -29.59
C MET A 69 -25.39 -7.77 -28.12
N ALA A 70 -24.59 -8.75 -27.68
CA ALA A 70 -24.03 -8.79 -26.34
C ALA A 70 -23.17 -7.56 -26.02
N GLN A 71 -22.40 -7.04 -26.98
CA GLN A 71 -21.65 -5.79 -26.81
C GLN A 71 -22.56 -4.58 -26.61
N MET A 72 -23.70 -4.51 -27.31
CA MET A 72 -24.69 -3.44 -27.14
C MET A 72 -25.33 -3.50 -25.76
N VAL A 73 -25.71 -4.70 -25.32
CA VAL A 73 -26.27 -4.93 -23.96
C VAL A 73 -25.22 -4.56 -22.89
N ALA A 74 -23.96 -4.93 -23.07
CA ALA A 74 -22.89 -4.55 -22.17
C ALA A 74 -22.72 -3.03 -22.04
N LYS A 75 -22.84 -2.28 -23.15
CA LYS A 75 -22.84 -0.81 -23.15
C LYS A 75 -24.03 -0.24 -22.39
N ALA A 76 -25.24 -0.81 -22.61
CA ALA A 76 -26.42 -0.39 -21.89
C ALA A 76 -26.29 -0.60 -20.38
N MET A 77 -25.77 -1.77 -19.95
CA MET A 77 -25.53 -2.09 -18.53
C MET A 77 -24.57 -1.11 -17.84
N ALA A 78 -23.73 -0.43 -18.59
CA ALA A 78 -22.74 0.51 -18.08
C ALA A 78 -23.26 1.94 -17.84
N LYS A 79 -24.49 2.25 -18.27
CA LYS A 79 -25.10 3.58 -18.06
C LYS A 79 -25.62 3.71 -16.61
N ASP A 80 -25.17 4.75 -15.91
CA ASP A 80 -25.52 4.99 -14.49
C ASP A 80 -26.95 5.54 -14.29
N ASN A 81 -27.55 6.20 -15.31
CA ASN A 81 -28.82 6.94 -15.22
C ASN A 81 -29.94 6.28 -16.02
N MET A 82 -30.25 5.02 -15.73
CA MET A 82 -31.38 4.34 -16.32
C MET A 82 -32.62 4.40 -15.41
N SER A 83 -33.79 4.53 -16.01
CA SER A 83 -35.06 4.32 -15.30
C SER A 83 -35.17 2.88 -14.78
N SER A 84 -36.06 2.64 -13.81
CA SER A 84 -36.28 1.27 -13.30
C SER A 84 -36.86 0.34 -14.36
N SER A 85 -37.68 0.88 -15.30
CA SER A 85 -38.20 0.15 -16.44
C SER A 85 -37.11 -0.25 -17.44
N ASP A 86 -36.19 0.67 -17.75
CA ASP A 86 -35.09 0.40 -18.68
C ASP A 86 -34.12 -0.62 -18.11
N ARG A 87 -33.85 -0.52 -16.80
CA ARG A 87 -33.02 -1.51 -16.11
C ARG A 87 -33.58 -2.92 -16.19
N ALA A 88 -34.94 -3.07 -16.01
CA ALA A 88 -35.58 -4.36 -16.14
C ALA A 88 -35.49 -4.92 -17.58
N LEU A 89 -35.54 -4.05 -18.60
CA LEU A 89 -35.37 -4.47 -19.99
C LEU A 89 -33.89 -4.87 -20.29
N VAL A 90 -32.97 -4.10 -19.80
CA VAL A 90 -31.54 -4.43 -19.93
C VAL A 90 -31.19 -5.73 -19.20
N ASP A 91 -31.74 -5.95 -18.00
CA ASP A 91 -31.52 -7.19 -17.23
C ASP A 91 -32.09 -8.41 -17.99
N ARG A 92 -33.25 -8.25 -18.63
CA ARG A 92 -33.86 -9.31 -19.47
C ARG A 92 -33.01 -9.61 -20.71
N LEU A 93 -32.50 -8.58 -21.37
CA LEU A 93 -31.56 -8.75 -22.49
C LEU A 93 -30.24 -9.38 -22.04
N ALA A 94 -29.74 -8.99 -20.89
CA ALA A 94 -28.51 -9.56 -20.29
C ALA A 94 -28.69 -11.05 -19.97
N ALA A 95 -29.88 -11.47 -19.53
CA ALA A 95 -30.17 -12.89 -19.32
C ALA A 95 -30.22 -13.68 -20.63
N GLU A 96 -30.79 -13.11 -21.71
CA GLU A 96 -30.83 -13.74 -23.05
C GLU A 96 -29.44 -13.93 -23.67
N PHE A 97 -28.55 -12.97 -23.44
CA PHE A 97 -27.18 -12.98 -23.98
C PHE A 97 -26.11 -13.34 -22.92
N ALA A 98 -26.50 -14.07 -21.88
CA ALA A 98 -25.60 -14.36 -20.74
C ALA A 98 -24.32 -15.09 -21.16
N ASP A 99 -24.41 -16.05 -22.07
CA ASP A 99 -23.25 -16.83 -22.53
C ASP A 99 -22.26 -15.95 -23.32
N GLU A 100 -22.77 -15.09 -24.20
CA GLU A 100 -21.96 -14.17 -24.96
C GLU A 100 -21.34 -13.07 -24.08
N LEU A 101 -22.10 -12.54 -23.13
CA LEU A 101 -21.64 -11.57 -22.15
C LEU A 101 -20.54 -12.17 -21.24
N ASN A 102 -20.71 -13.42 -20.80
CA ASN A 102 -19.70 -14.14 -20.04
C ASN A 102 -18.45 -14.37 -20.87
N ASN A 103 -18.60 -14.76 -22.14
CA ASN A 103 -17.47 -14.94 -23.05
C ASN A 103 -16.75 -13.62 -23.33
N LEU A 104 -17.45 -12.52 -23.50
CA LEU A 104 -16.86 -11.18 -23.62
C LEU A 104 -16.16 -10.78 -22.33
N GLY A 105 -16.78 -10.98 -21.18
CA GLY A 105 -16.21 -10.71 -19.87
C GLY A 105 -14.95 -11.54 -19.60
N VAL A 106 -14.97 -12.85 -19.90
CA VAL A 106 -13.81 -13.72 -19.78
C VAL A 106 -12.68 -13.31 -20.73
N ARG A 107 -12.99 -12.91 -21.96
CA ARG A 107 -11.95 -12.42 -22.90
C ARG A 107 -11.35 -11.10 -22.47
N VAL A 108 -12.18 -10.15 -22.05
CA VAL A 108 -11.72 -8.85 -21.54
C VAL A 108 -10.93 -9.05 -20.26
N THR A 109 -11.45 -9.84 -19.33
CA THR A 109 -10.75 -10.19 -18.08
C THR A 109 -9.42 -10.89 -18.35
N LYS A 110 -9.36 -11.81 -19.32
CA LYS A 110 -8.10 -12.47 -19.72
C LYS A 110 -7.13 -11.51 -20.41
N LEU A 111 -7.62 -10.58 -21.23
CA LEU A 111 -6.77 -9.58 -21.88
C LEU A 111 -6.23 -8.57 -20.87
N GLU A 112 -7.06 -8.08 -19.96
CA GLU A 112 -6.63 -7.22 -18.87
C GLU A 112 -5.69 -7.96 -17.91
N ARG A 113 -6.02 -9.20 -17.56
CA ARG A 113 -5.17 -10.05 -16.76
C ARG A 113 -3.82 -10.31 -17.43
N ASN A 114 -3.78 -10.52 -18.74
CA ASN A 114 -2.54 -10.72 -19.48
C ASN A 114 -1.79 -9.40 -19.73
N ALA A 115 -2.48 -8.26 -19.86
CA ALA A 115 -1.86 -6.95 -20.01
C ALA A 115 -1.27 -6.45 -18.68
N ASP A 116 -1.91 -6.80 -17.55
CA ASP A 116 -1.56 -6.34 -16.20
C ASP A 116 -0.98 -7.45 -15.30
N MET A 117 -0.45 -8.52 -15.87
CA MET A 117 0.15 -9.61 -15.08
C MET A 117 1.26 -9.14 -14.15
N VAL A 118 1.97 -8.07 -14.54
CA VAL A 118 2.96 -7.42 -13.68
C VAL A 118 2.60 -5.94 -13.53
N LYS A 119 2.23 -5.56 -12.32
CA LYS A 119 2.04 -4.14 -11.96
C LYS A 119 3.38 -3.59 -11.52
N TRP A 120 3.72 -2.43 -12.05
CA TRP A 120 4.93 -1.71 -11.73
C TRP A 120 4.58 -0.49 -10.90
N ASN A 121 4.91 -0.53 -9.63
CA ASN A 121 4.88 0.62 -8.76
C ASN A 121 6.30 1.02 -8.43
N GLY A 122 6.49 2.24 -8.00
CA GLY A 122 7.81 2.67 -7.60
C GLY A 122 7.85 4.10 -7.15
N LYS A 123 9.07 4.57 -6.90
CA LYS A 123 9.32 5.97 -6.56
C LYS A 123 10.74 6.39 -6.89
N LEU A 124 10.89 7.68 -7.17
CA LEU A 124 12.15 8.39 -7.04
C LEU A 124 12.11 9.18 -5.73
N GLU A 125 13.10 9.00 -4.89
CA GLU A 125 13.21 9.61 -3.58
C GLU A 125 14.51 10.40 -3.49
N TYR A 126 14.43 11.69 -3.15
CA TYR A 126 15.57 12.48 -2.71
C TYR A 126 15.47 12.72 -1.21
N THR A 127 16.53 12.44 -0.47
CA THR A 127 16.59 12.61 0.99
C THR A 127 17.82 13.41 1.38
N TYR A 128 17.62 14.46 2.17
CA TYR A 128 18.65 15.21 2.86
C TYR A 128 18.59 14.93 4.36
N THR A 129 19.73 14.66 4.98
CA THR A 129 19.84 14.58 6.43
C THR A 129 20.98 15.45 6.94
N SER A 130 20.79 16.03 8.12
CA SER A 130 21.81 16.82 8.82
C SER A 130 21.82 16.44 10.29
N THR A 131 22.85 15.75 10.74
CA THR A 131 22.98 15.23 12.11
C THR A 131 24.10 15.95 12.85
N ARG A 132 23.84 16.34 14.10
CA ARG A 132 24.81 16.98 14.97
C ARG A 132 24.79 16.35 16.36
N TYR A 133 25.93 15.85 16.80
CA TYR A 133 26.20 15.50 18.20
C TYR A 133 26.94 16.64 18.89
N GLU A 134 26.72 16.80 20.19
CA GLU A 134 27.45 17.79 21.00
C GLU A 134 28.95 17.53 20.93
N GLY A 135 29.73 18.56 20.69
CA GLY A 135 31.19 18.42 20.56
C GLY A 135 31.71 17.82 19.27
N GLN A 136 30.84 17.42 18.34
CA GLN A 136 31.25 16.85 17.06
C GLN A 136 30.85 17.74 15.87
N PRO A 137 31.59 17.66 14.75
CA PRO A 137 31.18 18.30 13.50
C PRO A 137 29.82 17.82 13.07
N ARG A 138 29.08 18.69 12.37
CA ARG A 138 27.82 18.33 11.71
C ARG A 138 28.11 17.40 10.53
N VAL A 139 27.33 16.33 10.42
CA VAL A 139 27.33 15.40 9.28
C VAL A 139 26.09 15.66 8.45
N ASN A 140 26.28 15.97 7.18
CA ASN A 140 25.22 16.09 6.20
C ASN A 140 25.31 14.94 5.20
N GLU A 141 24.18 14.46 4.71
CA GLU A 141 24.12 13.40 3.71
C GLU A 141 22.99 13.72 2.73
N ASP A 142 23.28 13.60 1.45
CA ASP A 142 22.36 13.74 0.34
C ASP A 142 22.26 12.41 -0.41
N LYS A 143 21.06 11.88 -0.52
CA LYS A 143 20.84 10.58 -1.14
C LYS A 143 19.66 10.59 -2.08
N VAL A 144 19.83 10.00 -3.25
CA VAL A 144 18.76 9.64 -4.19
C VAL A 144 18.56 8.14 -4.19
N VAL A 145 17.32 7.68 -4.20
CA VAL A 145 16.95 6.27 -4.36
C VAL A 145 15.90 6.15 -5.44
N PHE A 146 16.20 5.37 -6.45
CA PHE A 146 15.19 4.89 -7.41
C PHE A 146 14.74 3.51 -6.96
N ARG A 147 13.43 3.34 -6.78
CA ARG A 147 12.81 2.11 -6.31
C ARG A 147 11.78 1.61 -7.32
N LEU A 148 11.82 0.31 -7.60
CA LEU A 148 10.78 -0.40 -8.32
C LEU A 148 10.18 -1.49 -7.43
N GLU A 149 8.86 -1.57 -7.41
CA GLU A 149 8.10 -2.56 -6.63
C GLU A 149 7.12 -3.31 -7.56
N PRO A 150 7.65 -4.25 -8.38
CA PRO A 150 6.82 -5.09 -9.25
C PRO A 150 6.01 -6.09 -8.42
N SER A 151 4.76 -6.30 -8.84
CA SER A 151 3.87 -7.32 -8.31
C SER A 151 3.27 -8.13 -9.46
N ALA A 152 3.47 -9.44 -9.48
CA ALA A 152 2.96 -10.35 -10.50
C ALA A 152 1.89 -11.27 -9.93
N GLU A 153 0.73 -11.33 -10.58
CA GLU A 153 -0.32 -12.29 -10.23
C GLU A 153 0.05 -13.69 -10.74
N VAL A 154 0.03 -14.68 -9.84
CA VAL A 154 0.25 -16.09 -10.18
C VAL A 154 -1.10 -16.79 -10.42
N ASN A 155 -2.06 -16.54 -9.53
CA ASN A 155 -3.44 -17.01 -9.63
C ASN A 155 -4.34 -16.16 -8.70
N ASN A 156 -5.60 -16.54 -8.53
CA ASN A 156 -6.58 -15.76 -7.77
C ASN A 156 -6.22 -15.54 -6.29
N HIS A 157 -5.32 -16.33 -5.73
CA HIS A 157 -4.88 -16.22 -4.33
C HIS A 157 -3.42 -15.82 -4.19
N TRP A 158 -2.57 -16.18 -5.14
CA TRP A 158 -1.13 -16.00 -5.04
C TRP A 158 -0.61 -14.93 -5.98
N HIS A 159 0.25 -14.08 -5.44
CA HIS A 159 1.05 -13.14 -6.21
C HIS A 159 2.50 -13.11 -5.69
N VAL A 160 3.40 -12.74 -6.57
CA VAL A 160 4.83 -12.58 -6.28
C VAL A 160 5.17 -11.10 -6.31
N ASN A 161 5.85 -10.64 -5.27
CA ASN A 161 6.23 -9.26 -5.11
C ASN A 161 7.76 -9.16 -5.02
N ALA A 162 8.31 -8.07 -5.51
CA ALA A 162 9.71 -7.76 -5.33
C ALA A 162 9.93 -6.27 -5.05
N ARG A 163 11.10 -5.92 -4.55
CA ARG A 163 11.58 -4.55 -4.43
C ARG A 163 13.03 -4.46 -4.86
N LEU A 164 13.26 -3.59 -5.82
CA LEU A 164 14.58 -3.26 -6.36
C LEU A 164 14.90 -1.81 -5.98
N ASP A 165 16.02 -1.58 -5.32
CA ASP A 165 16.51 -0.24 -5.00
C ASP A 165 17.85 0.00 -5.71
N ALA A 166 17.99 1.17 -6.34
CA ALA A 166 19.23 1.72 -6.82
C ALA A 166 19.48 3.04 -6.09
N GLY A 167 20.57 3.14 -5.35
CA GLY A 167 20.90 4.31 -4.54
C GLY A 167 22.08 5.08 -5.13
N TYR A 168 22.06 6.39 -4.92
CA TYR A 168 23.11 7.31 -5.30
C TYR A 168 23.37 8.30 -4.14
N ASN A 169 24.60 8.39 -3.70
CA ASN A 169 25.03 9.36 -2.70
C ASN A 169 25.62 10.57 -3.44
N MET A 170 24.96 11.71 -3.36
CA MET A 170 25.35 12.92 -4.11
C MET A 170 26.59 13.58 -3.53
N ASP A 171 26.84 13.47 -2.22
CA ASP A 171 28.04 14.07 -1.58
C ASP A 171 29.34 13.40 -2.01
N LYS A 172 29.28 12.13 -2.40
CA LYS A 172 30.46 11.31 -2.72
C LYS A 172 30.54 10.94 -4.18
N ASP A 173 29.55 11.33 -4.99
CA ASP A 173 29.40 10.88 -6.38
C ASP A 173 29.51 9.35 -6.53
N ASP A 174 28.92 8.64 -5.57
CA ASP A 174 29.02 7.19 -5.44
C ASP A 174 27.65 6.55 -5.64
N SER A 175 27.56 5.65 -6.62
CA SER A 175 26.34 4.93 -6.96
C SER A 175 26.37 3.49 -6.47
N SER A 176 25.29 3.05 -5.85
CA SER A 176 25.12 1.63 -5.53
C SER A 176 24.61 0.84 -6.73
N ASN A 177 25.01 -0.44 -6.81
CA ASN A 177 24.41 -1.37 -7.74
C ASN A 177 22.90 -1.53 -7.45
N VAL A 178 22.14 -1.91 -8.46
CA VAL A 178 20.74 -2.30 -8.27
C VAL A 178 20.69 -3.50 -7.32
N ALA A 179 20.01 -3.34 -6.21
CA ALA A 179 19.90 -4.38 -5.18
C ALA A 179 18.48 -4.93 -5.12
N LEU A 180 18.34 -6.25 -5.17
CA LEU A 180 17.08 -6.94 -4.85
C LEU A 180 16.90 -6.89 -3.31
N LYS A 181 16.13 -5.92 -2.84
CA LYS A 181 15.87 -5.71 -1.41
C LYS A 181 14.90 -6.73 -0.86
N ARG A 182 13.81 -7.00 -1.58
CA ARG A 182 12.74 -7.92 -1.17
C ARG A 182 12.31 -8.78 -2.35
N ALA A 183 11.94 -10.04 -2.10
CA ALA A 183 11.29 -10.92 -3.06
C ALA A 183 10.52 -11.99 -2.27
N TRP A 184 9.19 -12.00 -2.41
CA TRP A 184 8.32 -12.92 -1.67
C TRP A 184 7.09 -13.31 -2.47
N ALA A 185 6.58 -14.51 -2.20
CA ALA A 185 5.27 -14.94 -2.62
C ALA A 185 4.27 -14.68 -1.49
N GLN A 186 3.09 -14.20 -1.83
CA GLN A 186 1.99 -13.95 -0.90
C GLN A 186 0.73 -14.64 -1.38
N GLY A 187 0.10 -15.39 -0.50
CA GLY A 187 -1.19 -16.04 -0.71
C GLY A 187 -2.23 -15.43 0.21
N ASP A 188 -3.27 -14.83 -0.37
CA ASP A 188 -4.37 -14.19 0.35
C ASP A 188 -5.62 -15.05 0.26
N TYR A 189 -6.20 -15.34 1.42
CA TYR A 189 -7.42 -16.12 1.62
C TYR A 189 -8.38 -15.34 2.53
N ASP A 190 -9.62 -15.75 2.63
CA ASP A 190 -10.67 -14.99 3.32
C ASP A 190 -10.32 -14.63 4.78
N ASP A 191 -9.66 -15.54 5.50
CA ASP A 191 -9.38 -15.42 6.93
C ASP A 191 -7.89 -15.47 7.27
N PHE A 192 -7.01 -15.67 6.29
CA PHE A 192 -5.57 -15.71 6.53
C PHE A 192 -4.74 -15.30 5.31
N THR A 193 -3.55 -14.80 5.59
CA THR A 193 -2.53 -14.49 4.58
C THR A 193 -1.25 -15.24 4.92
N VAL A 194 -0.57 -15.78 3.91
CA VAL A 194 0.74 -16.43 4.05
C VAL A 194 1.74 -15.71 3.15
N LYS A 195 2.93 -15.42 3.70
CA LYS A 195 4.05 -14.86 2.92
C LYS A 195 5.29 -15.74 3.06
N LEU A 196 6.01 -15.95 1.95
CA LEU A 196 7.22 -16.78 1.88
C LEU A 196 8.29 -16.05 1.07
N GLY A 197 9.48 -15.85 1.64
CA GLY A 197 10.60 -15.24 0.95
C GLY A 197 11.29 -14.17 1.78
N LYS A 198 11.94 -13.20 1.13
CA LYS A 198 12.49 -12.01 1.78
C LYS A 198 11.46 -10.88 1.72
N MET A 199 10.93 -10.49 2.85
CA MET A 199 9.80 -9.58 2.98
C MET A 199 10.08 -8.48 3.99
N GLU A 200 9.17 -7.53 4.07
CA GLU A 200 9.17 -6.49 5.08
C GLU A 200 9.05 -7.07 6.49
N PHE A 201 9.82 -6.51 7.39
CA PHE A 201 9.76 -6.79 8.80
C PHE A 201 9.28 -5.53 9.53
N THR A 202 7.98 -5.39 9.66
CA THR A 202 7.35 -4.31 10.43
C THR A 202 6.60 -4.92 11.59
N THR A 203 6.96 -4.51 12.81
CA THR A 203 6.26 -4.95 14.02
C THR A 203 5.02 -4.09 14.24
N ALA A 204 3.95 -4.70 14.73
CA ALA A 204 2.68 -4.05 15.06
C ALA A 204 2.05 -3.31 13.85
N GLU A 205 2.03 -3.97 12.71
CA GLU A 205 1.42 -3.48 11.49
C GLU A 205 -0.10 -3.31 11.65
N GLY A 206 -0.63 -2.12 11.34
CA GLY A 206 -2.04 -1.79 11.39
C GLY A 206 -2.44 -0.80 10.29
N GLN A 207 -3.74 -0.62 10.09
CA GLN A 207 -4.31 0.28 9.07
C GLN A 207 -3.93 1.74 9.29
N TYR A 208 -3.72 2.11 10.53
CA TYR A 208 -3.16 3.41 10.88
C TYR A 208 -1.66 3.22 11.04
N GLN A 209 -0.87 4.10 10.43
CA GLN A 209 0.58 4.18 10.67
C GLN A 209 0.82 4.53 12.15
N ALA A 210 0.29 3.67 12.98
CA ALA A 210 0.62 3.73 14.37
C ALA A 210 2.12 3.49 14.46
N PRO A 211 2.81 4.18 15.32
CA PRO A 211 4.19 3.92 15.66
C PRO A 211 4.32 2.59 16.41
N GLY A 212 3.58 1.57 15.98
CA GLY A 212 3.67 0.21 16.47
C GLY A 212 5.00 -0.42 16.16
N ALA A 213 5.63 -0.01 15.09
CA ALA A 213 6.94 -0.45 14.66
C ALA A 213 8.10 0.05 15.54
N ILE A 214 7.97 0.00 16.87
CA ILE A 214 9.06 0.45 17.75
C ILE A 214 10.19 -0.58 17.87
N VAL A 215 9.91 -1.86 17.57
CA VAL A 215 10.89 -2.94 17.68
C VAL A 215 11.76 -3.00 16.45
N ALA A 216 11.15 -3.06 15.26
CA ALA A 216 11.88 -3.07 14.02
C ALA A 216 11.04 -2.56 12.85
N ASP A 217 11.74 -1.97 11.87
CA ASP A 217 11.25 -1.61 10.54
C ASP A 217 12.37 -1.93 9.55
N GLY A 218 12.32 -3.11 8.95
CA GLY A 218 13.39 -3.61 8.10
C GLY A 218 12.96 -4.77 7.23
N GLU A 219 13.81 -5.77 7.09
CA GLU A 219 13.57 -6.93 6.23
C GLU A 219 13.96 -8.23 6.93
N PHE A 220 13.19 -9.29 6.73
CA PHE A 220 13.58 -10.64 7.12
C PHE A 220 13.31 -11.64 6.00
N SER A 221 13.98 -12.78 6.04
CA SER A 221 13.81 -13.88 5.09
C SER A 221 13.22 -15.09 5.81
N GLY A 222 12.04 -15.54 5.39
CA GLY A 222 11.38 -16.65 6.05
C GLY A 222 9.93 -16.82 5.64
N ALA A 223 9.12 -17.20 6.59
CA ALA A 223 7.69 -17.37 6.46
C ALA A 223 6.95 -16.49 7.47
N GLU A 224 5.83 -15.97 7.03
CA GLU A 224 4.84 -15.24 7.83
C GLU A 224 3.47 -15.80 7.57
N ALA A 225 2.66 -15.94 8.60
CA ALA A 225 1.24 -16.23 8.48
C ALA A 225 0.47 -15.31 9.43
N SER A 226 -0.60 -14.70 8.92
CA SER A 226 -1.52 -13.86 9.68
C SER A 226 -2.95 -14.36 9.54
N PHE A 227 -3.70 -14.30 10.63
CA PHE A 227 -5.05 -14.85 10.77
C PHE A 227 -5.97 -13.82 11.44
N GLY A 228 -7.23 -13.81 11.04
CA GLY A 228 -8.29 -13.01 11.65
C GLY A 228 -8.47 -11.64 11.00
N LYS A 229 -9.47 -10.91 11.49
CA LYS A 229 -9.90 -9.60 10.94
C LYS A 229 -9.73 -8.50 11.98
N ASP A 230 -10.74 -8.27 12.83
CA ASP A 230 -10.66 -7.25 13.90
C ASP A 230 -9.58 -7.60 14.95
N LEU A 231 -9.43 -8.88 15.28
CA LEU A 231 -8.32 -9.41 16.05
C LEU A 231 -7.46 -10.27 15.12
N ARG A 232 -6.24 -9.82 14.88
CA ARG A 232 -5.29 -10.48 13.99
C ARG A 232 -4.14 -11.07 14.78
N ALA A 233 -3.88 -12.35 14.56
CA ALA A 233 -2.68 -13.02 15.02
C ALA A 233 -1.69 -13.15 13.87
N LYS A 234 -0.42 -12.82 14.11
CA LYS A 234 0.68 -12.94 13.13
C LYS A 234 1.78 -13.78 13.74
N VAL A 235 2.27 -14.74 12.99
CA VAL A 235 3.42 -15.58 13.35
C VAL A 235 4.48 -15.48 12.27
N GLN A 236 5.73 -15.40 12.67
CA GLN A 236 6.87 -15.23 11.78
C GLN A 236 8.02 -16.15 12.21
N ALA A 237 8.69 -16.76 11.24
CA ALA A 237 9.91 -17.55 11.49
C ALA A 237 10.86 -17.43 10.30
N GLY A 238 12.14 -17.20 10.58
CA GLY A 238 13.13 -17.06 9.52
C GLY A 238 14.46 -16.51 10.01
N ARG A 239 15.05 -15.66 9.19
CA ARG A 239 16.33 -15.03 9.46
C ARG A 239 16.25 -13.52 9.28
N TYR A 240 16.68 -12.80 10.29
CA TYR A 240 16.81 -11.35 10.28
C TYR A 240 18.24 -10.97 9.88
N SER A 241 18.37 -10.05 8.94
CA SER A 241 19.66 -9.53 8.49
C SER A 241 19.79 -8.09 8.95
N HIS A 242 20.77 -7.82 9.82
CA HIS A 242 21.17 -6.44 10.08
C HIS A 242 21.77 -5.84 8.82
N GLY A 243 21.32 -4.68 8.42
CA GLY A 243 21.93 -3.93 7.33
C GLY A 243 23.41 -3.65 7.65
N GLY A 244 24.32 -4.14 6.81
CA GLY A 244 25.75 -3.87 6.93
C GLY A 244 26.62 -5.10 7.21
N ASP A 245 27.93 -4.88 7.35
CA ASP A 245 29.01 -5.86 7.43
C ASP A 245 29.08 -6.67 8.74
N PHE A 246 28.03 -6.68 9.54
CA PHE A 246 27.99 -7.38 10.82
C PHE A 246 27.57 -8.85 10.66
N GLY A 247 28.49 -9.70 10.24
CA GLY A 247 28.49 -11.13 10.47
C GLY A 247 27.20 -11.91 10.17
N ASP A 248 26.98 -12.96 10.92
CA ASP A 248 25.90 -13.94 10.73
C ASP A 248 24.49 -13.37 10.90
N LYS A 249 23.59 -13.80 10.02
CA LYS A 249 22.17 -13.51 10.12
C LYS A 249 21.61 -14.13 11.40
N ALA A 250 20.79 -13.35 12.14
CA ALA A 250 20.10 -13.86 13.31
C ALA A 250 18.94 -14.77 12.94
N ASN A 251 18.78 -15.91 13.59
CA ASN A 251 17.53 -16.64 13.57
C ASN A 251 16.43 -15.81 14.23
N TYR A 252 15.29 -15.67 13.56
CA TYR A 252 14.19 -14.84 14.01
C TYR A 252 12.91 -15.65 14.19
N GLN A 253 12.19 -15.36 15.25
CA GLN A 253 10.85 -15.85 15.55
C GLN A 253 10.03 -14.73 16.17
N GLY A 254 8.82 -14.52 15.68
CA GLY A 254 7.91 -13.49 16.16
C GLY A 254 6.47 -13.97 16.27
N VAL A 255 5.77 -13.49 17.28
CA VAL A 255 4.33 -13.66 17.44
C VAL A 255 3.72 -12.33 17.82
N GLU A 256 2.65 -11.92 17.14
CA GLU A 256 1.93 -10.69 17.40
C GLU A 256 0.43 -10.95 17.49
N LEU A 257 -0.23 -10.19 18.34
CA LEU A 257 -1.68 -10.02 18.38
C LEU A 257 -2.00 -8.55 18.21
N GLN A 258 -2.82 -8.21 17.23
CA GLN A 258 -3.27 -6.86 16.95
C GLN A 258 -4.79 -6.85 16.91
N TYR A 259 -5.38 -5.96 17.69
CA TYR A 259 -6.80 -5.65 17.67
C TYR A 259 -7.00 -4.29 17.03
N GLU A 260 -7.89 -4.22 16.05
CA GLU A 260 -8.24 -2.98 15.36
C GLU A 260 -9.74 -2.96 15.09
N LYS A 261 -10.44 -2.04 15.75
CA LYS A 261 -11.87 -1.83 15.54
C LYS A 261 -12.27 -0.38 15.84
N GLY A 262 -12.90 0.24 14.86
CA GLY A 262 -13.34 1.63 14.97
C GLY A 262 -12.16 2.58 15.20
N SER A 263 -12.18 3.30 16.31
CA SER A 263 -11.14 4.28 16.68
C SER A 263 -9.98 3.69 17.47
N LEU A 264 -10.04 2.41 17.85
CA LEU A 264 -9.06 1.78 18.72
C LEU A 264 -8.21 0.77 17.98
N THR A 265 -6.89 0.91 18.14
CA THR A 265 -5.91 -0.12 17.81
C THR A 265 -5.15 -0.48 19.08
N ALA A 266 -4.93 -1.76 19.34
CA ALA A 266 -4.11 -2.22 20.44
C ALA A 266 -3.42 -3.53 20.08
N GLY A 267 -2.20 -3.73 20.52
CA GLY A 267 -1.49 -4.94 20.22
C GLY A 267 -0.36 -5.28 21.18
N ALA A 268 0.09 -6.52 21.07
CA ALA A 268 1.23 -7.04 21.79
C ALA A 268 2.03 -7.98 20.90
N GLY A 269 3.34 -8.01 21.09
CA GLY A 269 4.23 -8.89 20.35
C GLY A 269 5.37 -9.44 21.20
N TYR A 270 5.87 -10.60 20.79
CA TYR A 270 7.07 -11.21 21.35
C TYR A 270 7.99 -11.63 20.22
N TYR A 271 9.25 -11.20 20.30
CA TYR A 271 10.24 -11.34 19.25
C TYR A 271 11.52 -11.95 19.82
N ARG A 272 12.01 -12.97 19.17
CA ARG A 272 13.23 -13.66 19.56
C ARG A 272 14.22 -13.67 18.40
N PHE A 273 15.42 -13.17 18.69
CA PHE A 273 16.56 -13.21 17.79
C PHE A 273 17.68 -14.07 18.39
N GLY A 274 18.38 -14.83 17.57
CA GLY A 274 19.48 -15.69 18.00
C GLY A 274 20.66 -15.66 17.02
N SER A 275 21.82 -15.19 17.47
CA SER A 275 23.07 -15.22 16.74
C SER A 275 24.25 -14.92 17.68
N ASP A 276 25.43 -15.42 17.35
CA ASP A 276 26.65 -15.16 18.10
C ASP A 276 27.11 -13.69 18.01
N SER A 277 26.75 -12.98 16.94
CA SER A 277 27.12 -11.58 16.70
C SER A 277 26.24 -10.57 17.45
N LEU A 278 25.09 -10.96 18.00
CA LEU A 278 24.14 -10.03 18.63
C LEU A 278 24.73 -9.29 19.83
N ASN A 279 25.61 -9.91 20.58
CA ASN A 279 26.22 -9.27 21.76
C ASN A 279 27.04 -8.04 21.39
N GLY A 280 27.85 -8.14 20.34
CA GLY A 280 28.68 -7.01 19.86
C GLY A 280 27.84 -5.85 19.31
N ILE A 281 26.65 -6.15 18.75
CA ILE A 281 25.79 -5.15 18.10
C ILE A 281 24.88 -4.45 19.12
N TYR A 282 24.28 -5.21 20.05
CA TYR A 282 23.23 -4.70 20.93
C TYR A 282 23.61 -4.58 22.39
N GLY A 283 24.87 -4.82 22.74
CA GLY A 283 25.31 -4.76 24.13
C GLY A 283 24.48 -5.67 25.05
N LEU A 284 24.42 -6.95 24.74
CA LEU A 284 23.71 -7.92 25.55
C LEU A 284 24.48 -8.22 26.85
N LYS A 285 23.79 -8.78 27.86
CA LYS A 285 24.43 -9.33 29.04
C LYS A 285 25.46 -10.37 28.66
N ALA A 286 26.50 -10.54 29.48
CA ALA A 286 27.59 -11.49 29.23
C ALA A 286 27.05 -12.87 28.81
N ASP A 287 27.70 -13.49 27.85
CA ASP A 287 27.42 -14.82 27.30
C ASP A 287 26.04 -15.01 26.64
N LYS A 288 25.27 -13.94 26.44
CA LYS A 288 23.98 -14.03 25.74
C LYS A 288 24.17 -14.02 24.23
N LYS A 289 23.62 -15.06 23.58
CA LYS A 289 23.54 -15.21 22.12
C LYS A 289 22.10 -15.06 21.60
N LYS A 290 21.20 -14.69 22.47
CA LYS A 290 19.76 -14.54 22.17
C LYS A 290 19.27 -13.24 22.75
N MET A 291 18.36 -12.62 22.02
CA MET A 291 17.67 -11.40 22.40
C MET A 291 16.18 -11.66 22.37
N ASN A 292 15.52 -11.42 23.49
CA ASN A 292 14.08 -11.62 23.65
C ASN A 292 13.45 -10.26 23.97
N ILE A 293 12.60 -9.81 23.05
CA ILE A 293 11.92 -8.51 23.15
C ILE A 293 10.42 -8.76 23.20
N TRP A 294 9.75 -8.13 24.15
CA TRP A 294 8.30 -8.02 24.12
C TRP A 294 7.90 -6.56 23.93
N GLY A 295 6.78 -6.35 23.25
CA GLY A 295 6.27 -5.02 22.94
C GLY A 295 4.77 -4.92 23.11
N LEU A 296 4.33 -3.70 23.39
CA LEU A 296 2.93 -3.29 23.42
C LEU A 296 2.77 -2.06 22.56
N ASN A 297 1.66 -1.93 21.89
CA ASN A 297 1.32 -0.75 21.09
C ASN A 297 -0.17 -0.43 21.19
N GLY A 298 -0.50 0.81 20.90
CA GLY A 298 -1.90 1.24 20.83
C GLY A 298 -2.04 2.58 20.15
N ALA A 299 -3.19 2.79 19.57
CA ALA A 299 -3.60 4.05 18.97
C ALA A 299 -5.08 4.31 19.26
N TYR A 300 -5.41 5.56 19.46
CA TYR A 300 -6.78 6.01 19.56
C TYR A 300 -7.01 7.22 18.66
N ARG A 301 -7.96 7.09 17.77
CA ARG A 301 -8.37 8.15 16.85
C ARG A 301 -9.58 8.89 17.45
N PHE A 302 -9.39 10.14 17.82
CA PHE A 302 -10.45 10.99 18.37
C PHE A 302 -11.46 11.38 17.31
N ASP A 303 -10.95 11.70 16.11
CA ASP A 303 -11.74 12.00 14.92
C ASP A 303 -10.93 11.68 13.66
N LYS A 304 -11.41 12.09 12.48
CA LYS A 304 -10.70 11.86 11.21
C LYS A 304 -9.35 12.58 11.09
N ASN A 305 -9.06 13.55 11.96
CA ASN A 305 -7.87 14.37 11.88
C ASN A 305 -6.89 14.13 13.03
N VAL A 306 -7.36 13.67 14.19
CA VAL A 306 -6.56 13.63 15.42
C VAL A 306 -6.41 12.22 15.94
N ALA A 307 -5.18 11.78 16.14
CA ALA A 307 -4.86 10.51 16.77
C ALA A 307 -3.79 10.67 17.85
N LEU A 308 -3.87 9.85 18.87
CA LEU A 308 -2.84 9.61 19.86
C LEU A 308 -2.35 8.17 19.70
N THR A 309 -1.04 8.01 19.59
CA THR A 309 -0.42 6.70 19.38
C THR A 309 0.68 6.47 20.39
N GLY A 310 0.93 5.22 20.75
CA GLY A 310 1.98 4.87 21.69
C GLY A 310 2.48 3.45 21.50
N ALA A 311 3.76 3.25 21.83
CA ALA A 311 4.37 1.93 21.84
C ALA A 311 5.41 1.82 22.94
N TYR A 312 5.60 0.61 23.42
CA TYR A 312 6.61 0.26 24.41
C TYR A 312 7.21 -1.09 24.07
N ALA A 313 8.53 -1.22 24.21
CA ALA A 313 9.22 -2.49 24.04
C ALA A 313 10.30 -2.67 25.11
N HIS A 314 10.55 -3.91 25.50
CA HIS A 314 11.54 -4.27 26.50
C HIS A 314 12.38 -5.46 26.03
N ASN A 315 13.68 -5.28 25.99
CA ASN A 315 14.65 -6.33 25.74
C ASN A 315 15.17 -6.91 27.06
N ASN A 316 14.81 -8.14 27.36
CA ASN A 316 15.17 -8.82 28.60
C ASN A 316 16.68 -9.09 28.71
N ASP A 317 17.37 -9.19 27.58
CA ASP A 317 18.77 -9.64 27.48
C ASP A 317 19.78 -8.50 27.31
N ALA A 318 19.34 -7.26 27.06
CA ALA A 318 20.22 -6.11 26.99
C ALA A 318 20.90 -5.84 28.36
N ALA A 319 22.19 -5.49 28.34
CA ALA A 319 22.95 -5.14 29.53
C ALA A 319 22.57 -3.75 30.09
N GLY A 320 22.32 -2.79 29.20
CA GLY A 320 21.87 -1.42 29.52
C GLY A 320 20.70 -1.01 28.64
N SER A 321 20.10 0.15 28.95
CA SER A 321 19.05 0.80 28.11
C SER A 321 18.00 -0.15 27.52
N LYS A 322 17.48 -1.07 28.34
CA LYS A 322 16.63 -2.20 27.93
C LYS A 322 15.30 -1.80 27.29
N ARG A 323 14.86 -0.57 27.48
CA ARG A 323 13.51 -0.10 27.17
C ARG A 323 13.52 0.77 25.94
N SER A 324 12.47 0.63 25.13
CA SER A 324 12.11 1.61 24.12
C SER A 324 10.66 2.01 24.32
N GLY A 325 10.33 3.25 24.01
CA GLY A 325 8.98 3.76 24.15
C GLY A 325 8.80 5.01 23.33
N GLN A 326 7.58 5.20 22.83
CA GLN A 326 7.20 6.42 22.14
C GLN A 326 5.72 6.74 22.39
N VAL A 327 5.43 8.04 22.36
CA VAL A 327 4.08 8.57 22.34
C VAL A 327 4.05 9.66 21.28
N SER A 328 3.05 9.61 20.40
CA SER A 328 2.89 10.59 19.31
C SER A 328 1.48 11.14 19.31
N PHE A 329 1.40 12.46 19.16
CA PHE A 329 0.17 13.15 18.83
C PHE A 329 0.22 13.48 17.33
N GLU A 330 -0.79 13.03 16.59
CA GLU A 330 -0.84 13.11 15.13
C GLU A 330 -2.04 13.95 14.69
N TYR A 331 -1.81 14.82 13.73
CA TYR A 331 -2.83 15.66 13.15
C TYR A 331 -2.85 15.50 11.63
N LYS A 332 -3.99 15.03 11.10
CA LYS A 332 -4.19 14.73 9.67
C LYS A 332 -3.14 13.75 9.11
N GLY A 333 -2.89 13.81 7.83
CA GLY A 333 -1.91 13.04 7.06
C GLY A 333 -1.90 13.54 5.63
N ALA A 334 -0.77 13.45 4.94
CA ALA A 334 -0.70 13.65 3.51
C ALA A 334 -1.22 12.41 2.78
N ASP A 335 -2.09 12.62 1.80
CA ASP A 335 -2.54 11.61 0.86
C ASP A 335 -1.88 11.92 -0.50
N PRO A 336 -1.06 11.02 -1.05
CA PRO A 336 -0.41 11.25 -2.35
C PRO A 336 -1.39 11.52 -3.49
N ALA A 337 -2.62 11.01 -3.41
CA ALA A 337 -3.66 11.22 -4.42
C ALA A 337 -4.38 12.57 -4.28
N ASP A 338 -4.25 13.24 -3.11
CA ASP A 338 -4.95 14.50 -2.79
C ASP A 338 -3.95 15.65 -2.67
N LYS A 339 -3.81 16.42 -3.75
CA LYS A 339 -2.97 17.63 -3.79
C LYS A 339 -3.39 18.62 -2.71
N GLY A 340 -2.43 19.07 -1.91
CA GLY A 340 -2.64 20.03 -0.82
C GLY A 340 -2.97 19.38 0.51
N SER A 341 -3.17 18.05 0.54
CA SER A 341 -3.28 17.32 1.80
C SER A 341 -1.98 17.40 2.60
N TRP A 342 -2.09 17.44 3.92
CA TRP A 342 -0.93 17.56 4.79
C TRP A 342 -1.20 16.95 6.16
N GLY A 343 -0.13 16.62 6.85
CA GLY A 343 -0.17 16.18 8.22
C GLY A 343 1.03 16.63 9.03
N ALA A 344 0.90 16.59 10.34
CA ALA A 344 1.99 16.87 11.27
C ALA A 344 1.87 15.99 12.51
N TYR A 345 3.00 15.72 13.16
CA TYR A 345 3.02 15.01 14.42
C TYR A 345 4.09 15.55 15.36
N LEU A 346 3.83 15.41 16.65
CA LEU A 346 4.82 15.61 17.70
C LEU A 346 4.95 14.30 18.49
N SER A 347 6.17 13.77 18.56
CA SER A 347 6.47 12.53 19.26
C SER A 347 7.52 12.77 20.36
N TYR A 348 7.34 12.13 21.50
CA TYR A 348 8.43 11.85 22.41
C TYR A 348 8.89 10.41 22.18
N ARG A 349 10.19 10.24 21.99
CA ARG A 349 10.81 8.94 21.69
C ARG A 349 11.93 8.65 22.68
N HIS A 350 12.01 7.41 23.14
CA HIS A 350 13.09 6.83 23.88
C HIS A 350 13.42 5.49 23.22
N LEU A 351 14.44 5.44 22.40
CA LEU A 351 14.81 4.27 21.59
C LEU A 351 16.05 3.62 22.17
N GLY A 352 15.87 2.68 23.10
CA GLY A 352 16.96 1.86 23.67
C GLY A 352 16.99 0.46 23.09
N GLY A 353 17.47 -0.51 23.85
CA GLY A 353 17.63 -1.90 23.42
C GLY A 353 16.34 -2.68 23.12
N GLY A 354 15.18 -2.11 23.37
CA GLY A 354 13.89 -2.64 22.90
C GLY A 354 13.62 -2.36 21.43
N SER A 355 14.41 -1.49 20.79
CA SER A 355 14.38 -1.23 19.35
C SER A 355 15.61 -1.85 18.71
N VAL A 356 15.37 -2.77 17.78
CA VAL A 356 16.43 -3.45 17.02
C VAL A 356 16.93 -2.53 15.91
N GLU A 357 16.01 -1.80 15.30
CA GLU A 357 16.27 -0.87 14.22
C GLU A 357 15.44 0.39 14.43
N ALA A 358 15.99 1.56 14.11
CA ALA A 358 15.25 2.80 14.27
C ALA A 358 14.07 2.85 13.30
N THR A 359 12.88 3.07 13.85
CA THR A 359 11.61 3.05 13.11
C THR A 359 11.17 4.42 12.62
N THR A 360 12.09 5.36 12.63
CA THR A 360 11.89 6.73 12.14
C THR A 360 13.17 7.27 11.52
N ASP A 361 13.04 8.14 10.53
CA ASP A 361 14.19 8.84 9.93
C ASP A 361 14.74 9.99 10.83
N GLY A 362 14.00 10.38 11.88
CA GLY A 362 14.40 11.44 12.81
C GLY A 362 15.26 10.91 13.96
N ALA A 363 14.63 10.34 14.99
CA ALA A 363 15.33 9.79 16.14
C ALA A 363 16.16 8.55 15.76
N GLN A 364 17.34 8.41 16.35
CA GLN A 364 18.20 7.25 16.15
C GLN A 364 18.12 6.29 17.34
N ASN A 365 18.53 5.04 17.15
CA ASN A 365 18.69 4.10 18.26
C ASN A 365 19.63 4.65 19.33
N TYR A 366 19.38 4.29 20.57
CA TYR A 366 20.09 4.77 21.77
C TYR A 366 20.01 6.28 21.98
N THR A 367 18.87 6.90 21.55
CA THR A 367 18.56 8.30 21.82
C THR A 367 17.20 8.47 22.50
N LYS A 368 16.98 9.62 23.16
CA LYS A 368 15.68 10.05 23.67
C LYS A 368 15.48 11.53 23.40
N GLY A 369 14.27 11.93 23.10
CA GLY A 369 13.94 13.33 22.82
C GLY A 369 12.62 13.51 22.13
N PHE A 370 12.42 14.72 21.63
CA PHE A 370 11.24 15.10 20.87
C PHE A 370 11.53 15.10 19.38
N GLU A 371 10.55 14.64 18.61
CA GLU A 371 10.56 14.66 17.16
C GLU A 371 9.29 15.33 16.66
N LEU A 372 9.47 16.39 15.85
CA LEU A 372 8.41 17.06 15.12
C LEU A 372 8.54 16.65 13.66
N GLY A 373 7.45 16.20 13.06
CA GLY A 373 7.41 15.85 11.64
C GLY A 373 6.20 16.41 10.95
N THR A 374 6.31 16.63 9.64
CA THR A 374 5.24 17.03 8.75
C THR A 374 5.42 16.40 7.39
N ASN A 375 4.32 16.20 6.69
CA ASN A 375 4.26 15.82 5.28
C ASN A 375 3.22 16.67 4.54
N TYR A 376 3.44 16.87 3.25
CA TYR A 376 2.61 17.70 2.38
C TYR A 376 2.62 17.16 0.96
N THR A 377 1.44 16.97 0.37
CA THR A 377 1.29 16.58 -1.04
C THR A 377 1.33 17.82 -1.93
N LEU A 378 2.48 18.07 -2.53
CA LEU A 378 2.71 19.25 -3.36
C LEU A 378 1.93 19.19 -4.69
N TRP A 379 1.96 18.02 -5.32
CA TRP A 379 1.14 17.61 -6.47
C TRP A 379 0.74 16.15 -6.27
N ASN A 380 -0.22 15.70 -7.04
CA ASN A 380 -0.59 14.29 -7.02
C ASN A 380 0.65 13.43 -7.22
N ASN A 381 0.86 12.47 -6.33
CA ASN A 381 2.02 11.59 -6.28
C ASN A 381 3.38 12.26 -6.04
N VAL A 382 3.38 13.53 -5.58
CA VAL A 382 4.61 14.23 -5.15
C VAL A 382 4.45 14.67 -3.71
N VAL A 383 5.18 14.00 -2.80
CA VAL A 383 5.07 14.20 -1.36
C VAL A 383 6.37 14.77 -0.80
N LEU A 384 6.25 15.85 -0.02
CA LEU A 384 7.33 16.43 0.76
C LEU A 384 7.20 15.95 2.21
N SER A 385 8.33 15.62 2.84
CA SER A 385 8.39 15.30 4.26
C SER A 385 9.54 16.05 4.91
N ALA A 386 9.30 16.54 6.13
CA ALA A 386 10.32 17.15 6.95
C ALA A 386 10.19 16.66 8.40
N LYS A 387 11.33 16.36 9.04
CA LYS A 387 11.37 15.93 10.43
C LYS A 387 12.52 16.64 11.14
N TYR A 388 12.31 16.99 12.39
CA TYR A 388 13.34 17.54 13.26
C TYR A 388 13.31 16.80 14.60
N PHE A 389 14.43 16.16 14.92
CA PHE A 389 14.65 15.52 16.22
C PHE A 389 15.62 16.34 17.05
N LYS A 390 15.28 16.52 18.33
CA LYS A 390 16.16 17.12 19.35
C LYS A 390 16.10 16.29 20.61
N GLY A 391 17.24 15.77 21.03
CA GLY A 391 17.32 14.85 22.15
C GLY A 391 18.72 14.71 22.71
N LYS A 392 18.92 13.57 23.37
CA LYS A 392 20.19 13.16 23.98
C LYS A 392 20.42 11.68 23.71
N THR A 393 21.70 11.28 23.73
CA THR A 393 22.09 9.86 23.74
C THR A 393 21.69 9.18 25.05
N LEU A 394 21.54 7.85 25.02
CA LEU A 394 21.23 7.03 26.20
C LEU A 394 22.51 6.49 26.88
N GLU A 395 23.68 6.77 26.35
CA GLU A 395 24.95 6.36 26.92
C GLU A 395 25.27 7.17 28.18
N LYS A 396 25.75 6.48 29.22
CA LYS A 396 25.97 7.09 30.55
C LYS A 396 27.20 7.98 30.63
N THR A 397 28.08 7.95 29.63
CA THR A 397 29.40 8.60 29.70
C THR A 397 29.40 10.06 29.28
N ALA A 398 28.38 10.47 28.49
CA ALA A 398 28.15 11.87 28.14
C ALA A 398 26.65 12.03 27.83
N ASP A 399 25.98 12.96 28.48
CA ASP A 399 24.61 13.40 28.13
C ASP A 399 24.65 14.19 26.80
N ASP A 400 25.24 13.60 25.77
CA ASP A 400 25.51 14.28 24.50
C ASP A 400 24.20 14.65 23.81
N LYS A 401 24.00 15.94 23.61
CA LYS A 401 22.85 16.42 22.85
C LYS A 401 22.98 15.99 21.42
N VAL A 402 21.88 15.52 20.85
CA VAL A 402 21.76 15.14 19.46
C VAL A 402 20.62 15.91 18.79
N GLN A 403 20.89 16.38 17.60
CA GLN A 403 19.91 17.05 16.74
C GLN A 403 20.00 16.44 15.34
N LYS A 404 18.85 16.17 14.73
CA LYS A 404 18.78 15.69 13.36
C LYS A 404 17.67 16.42 12.61
N LEU A 405 18.03 16.99 11.47
CA LEU A 405 17.11 17.48 10.47
C LEU A 405 17.02 16.46 9.34
N PHE A 406 15.83 16.19 8.91
CA PHE A 406 15.53 15.32 7.79
C PHE A 406 14.58 16.04 6.84
N GLY A 407 14.84 15.94 5.54
CA GLY A 407 13.96 16.39 4.46
C GLY A 407 13.92 15.35 3.36
N ARG A 408 12.74 15.12 2.79
CA ARG A 408 12.54 14.17 1.70
C ARG A 408 11.53 14.70 0.70
N VAL A 409 11.77 14.45 -0.57
CA VAL A 409 10.77 14.53 -1.62
C VAL A 409 10.65 13.17 -2.30
N GLU A 410 9.41 12.72 -2.51
CA GLU A 410 9.09 11.46 -3.14
C GLU A 410 8.21 11.71 -4.37
N PHE A 411 8.59 11.13 -5.50
CA PHE A 411 7.81 11.07 -6.73
C PHE A 411 7.34 9.63 -6.90
N LEU A 412 6.05 9.39 -6.68
CA LEU A 412 5.42 8.06 -6.72
C LEU A 412 4.84 7.80 -8.13
N PHE A 413 4.94 6.58 -8.64
CA PHE A 413 4.38 6.18 -9.94
C PHE A 413 3.91 4.72 -9.94
#